data_4c86947c67fedc98000e5166424848bf
#
_entry.id   4c86947c67fedc98000e5166424848bf
#
_cell.length_a   1.000
_cell.length_b   1.000
_cell.length_c   1.000
_cell.angle_alpha   90.00
_cell.angle_beta   90.00
_cell.angle_gamma   90.00
#
_symmetry.space_group_name_H-M   'P 1'
#
loop_
_entity.id
_entity.type
_entity.pdbx_description
1 polymer ?
#
loop_
_entity_poly.entity_id
_entity_poly.type
_entity_poly.pdbx_seq_one_letter_code
_entity_poly.pdbx_strand_id
1 'polypeptide(L)'
;KLLFKYASLIKPNVTLLFYNYIIKKNFLDKFKFVFNLHYTLLPKFKGLDGFEKSLKSKHSEIGCTLHIAEEKFDEGKIIIQKKIKNLSKESLNIKKQKIFLLGIRILKLFFSDLDYYLKKTENLKN
;
A
#
# COMPACT_ATOMS: atom_id res chain seq x y z
N LYS A 1 15.91 13.32 4.64
CA LYS A 1 16.70 14.14 3.67
C LYS A 1 17.51 13.29 2.70
N LEU A 2 18.22 12.23 3.18
CA LEU A 2 19.11 11.43 2.35
C LEU A 2 18.35 10.64 1.27
N LEU A 3 17.30 9.90 1.65
CA LEU A 3 16.44 9.14 0.74
C LEU A 3 15.88 10.02 -0.39
N PHE A 4 15.44 11.22 -0.05
CA PHE A 4 14.90 12.19 -1.00
C PHE A 4 15.96 12.64 -2.02
N LYS A 5 17.19 12.88 -1.59
CA LYS A 5 18.32 13.25 -2.46
C LYS A 5 18.61 12.13 -3.47
N TYR A 6 18.72 10.88 -3.00
CA TYR A 6 18.98 9.74 -3.89
C TYR A 6 17.83 9.45 -4.85
N ALA A 7 16.59 9.46 -4.39
CA ALA A 7 15.44 9.28 -5.26
C ALA A 7 15.36 10.34 -6.36
N SER A 8 15.69 11.61 -6.04
CA SER A 8 15.73 12.69 -7.03
C SER A 8 16.85 12.53 -8.07
N LEU A 9 17.95 11.86 -7.73
CA LEU A 9 19.04 11.57 -8.67
C LEU A 9 18.68 10.42 -9.63
N ILE A 10 18.03 9.38 -9.11
CA ILE A 10 17.66 8.17 -9.88
C ILE A 10 16.48 8.43 -10.81
N LYS A 11 15.58 9.37 -10.46
CA LYS A 11 14.35 9.71 -11.20
C LYS A 11 13.52 8.47 -11.58
N PRO A 12 13.11 7.63 -10.62
CA PRO A 12 12.37 6.42 -10.94
C PRO A 12 11.02 6.73 -11.58
N ASN A 13 10.62 5.92 -12.55
CA ASN A 13 9.27 6.03 -13.14
C ASN A 13 8.19 5.57 -12.18
N VAL A 14 8.49 4.58 -11.36
CA VAL A 14 7.58 4.01 -10.35
C VAL A 14 8.29 4.00 -9.00
N THR A 15 7.63 4.52 -7.99
CA THR A 15 8.09 4.49 -6.60
C THR A 15 7.10 3.70 -5.77
N LEU A 16 7.59 2.65 -5.11
CA LEU A 16 6.81 1.88 -4.13
C LEU A 16 7.24 2.25 -2.72
N LEU A 17 6.26 2.51 -1.89
CA LEU A 17 6.45 2.84 -0.50
C LEU A 17 5.88 1.72 0.37
N PHE A 18 6.63 1.41 1.42
CA PHE A 18 6.24 0.54 2.52
C PHE A 18 6.31 1.38 3.79
N TYR A 19 5.55 2.48 3.81
CA TYR A 19 5.83 3.55 4.72
C TYR A 19 4.56 4.01 5.45
N ASN A 20 4.68 4.21 6.75
CA ASN A 20 3.57 4.55 7.63
C ASN A 20 3.60 6.02 8.10
N TYR A 21 4.30 6.90 7.38
CA TYR A 21 4.40 8.31 7.74
C TYR A 21 3.81 9.20 6.65
N ILE A 22 3.48 10.43 7.01
CA ILE A 22 3.00 11.44 6.05
C ILE A 22 4.10 11.73 5.02
N ILE A 23 3.76 11.59 3.76
CA ILE A 23 4.63 11.94 2.64
C ILE A 23 4.22 13.32 2.17
N LYS A 24 5.15 14.24 2.23
CA LYS A 24 4.89 15.62 1.84
C LYS A 24 4.66 15.73 0.32
N LYS A 25 3.76 16.63 -0.06
CA LYS A 25 3.42 16.91 -1.46
C LYS A 25 4.64 17.15 -2.35
N ASN A 26 5.64 17.89 -1.87
CA ASN A 26 6.87 18.16 -2.61
C ASN A 26 7.71 16.91 -2.96
N PHE A 27 7.51 15.79 -2.25
CA PHE A 27 8.08 14.49 -2.65
C PHE A 27 7.20 13.84 -3.73
N LEU A 28 5.89 13.80 -3.52
CA LEU A 28 4.95 13.17 -4.46
C LEU A 28 5.00 13.82 -5.85
N ASP A 29 5.09 15.15 -5.90
CA ASP A 29 5.12 15.92 -7.16
C ASP A 29 6.38 15.68 -8.00
N LYS A 30 7.42 15.06 -7.42
CA LYS A 30 8.67 14.75 -8.16
C LYS A 30 8.61 13.44 -8.94
N PHE A 31 7.66 12.60 -8.66
CA PHE A 31 7.58 11.27 -9.25
C PHE A 31 6.23 11.04 -9.90
N LYS A 32 6.25 10.50 -11.12
CA LYS A 32 5.02 10.29 -11.90
C LYS A 32 4.07 9.30 -11.23
N PHE A 33 4.60 8.19 -10.73
CA PHE A 33 3.84 7.12 -10.10
C PHE A 33 4.41 6.79 -8.71
N VAL A 34 3.64 7.10 -7.68
CA VAL A 34 3.98 6.76 -6.29
C VAL A 34 2.85 5.94 -5.71
N PHE A 35 3.17 4.75 -5.25
CA PHE A 35 2.23 3.83 -4.62
C PHE A 35 2.67 3.52 -3.20
N ASN A 36 1.70 3.21 -2.33
CA ASN A 36 1.96 2.68 -1.00
C ASN A 36 1.29 1.32 -0.82
N LEU A 37 2.03 0.35 -0.30
CA LEU A 37 1.49 -0.94 0.10
C LEU A 37 1.11 -0.87 1.58
N HIS A 38 -0.18 -0.84 1.84
CA HIS A 38 -0.76 -0.76 3.18
C HIS A 38 -1.32 -2.11 3.61
N TYR A 39 -0.94 -2.58 4.81
CA TYR A 39 -1.25 -3.93 5.28
C TYR A 39 -2.62 -4.04 5.95
N THR A 40 -3.61 -3.32 5.41
CA THR A 40 -5.02 -3.40 5.82
C THR A 40 -5.96 -3.35 4.63
N LEU A 41 -7.25 -3.63 4.87
CA LEU A 41 -8.31 -3.43 3.89
C LEU A 41 -8.81 -1.98 3.93
N LEU A 42 -8.17 -1.09 3.17
CA LEU A 42 -8.65 0.28 3.04
C LEU A 42 -10.09 0.34 2.49
N PRO A 43 -10.89 1.30 2.90
CA PRO A 43 -10.59 2.47 3.75
C PRO A 43 -10.59 2.20 5.26
N LYS A 44 -10.75 0.94 5.69
CA LYS A 44 -10.70 0.57 7.11
C LYS A 44 -9.26 0.56 7.61
N PHE A 45 -9.08 0.90 8.88
CA PHE A 45 -7.79 0.83 9.56
C PHE A 45 -6.67 1.64 8.89
N LYS A 46 -6.97 2.90 8.55
CA LYS A 46 -5.99 3.88 8.09
C LYS A 46 -4.98 4.22 9.19
N GLY A 47 -3.80 4.71 8.78
CA GLY A 47 -2.80 5.28 9.67
C GLY A 47 -1.90 4.26 10.36
N LEU A 48 -1.03 4.79 11.24
CA LEU A 48 0.09 4.06 11.85
C LEU A 48 -0.30 2.78 12.58
N ASP A 49 -1.37 2.82 13.38
CA ASP A 49 -1.82 1.67 14.18
C ASP A 49 -2.80 0.76 13.44
N GLY A 50 -3.12 1.08 12.20
CA GLY A 50 -4.15 0.40 11.41
C GLY A 50 -3.90 -1.09 11.30
N PHE A 51 -2.65 -1.49 11.05
CA PHE A 51 -2.27 -2.89 10.90
C PHE A 51 -2.57 -3.71 12.17
N GLU A 52 -2.07 -3.27 13.33
CA GLU A 52 -2.30 -3.98 14.61
C GLU A 52 -3.80 -4.00 14.97
N LYS A 53 -4.51 -2.90 14.78
CA LYS A 53 -5.96 -2.82 15.00
C LYS A 53 -6.73 -3.77 14.09
N SER A 54 -6.33 -3.88 12.83
CA SER A 54 -6.91 -4.80 11.85
C SER A 54 -6.79 -6.24 12.31
N LEU A 55 -5.58 -6.68 12.71
CA LEU A 55 -5.32 -8.05 13.15
C LEU A 55 -6.10 -8.44 14.41
N LYS A 56 -6.29 -7.49 15.34
CA LYS A 56 -7.03 -7.67 16.60
C LYS A 56 -8.53 -7.46 16.46
N SER A 57 -8.99 -7.02 15.30
CA SER A 57 -10.40 -6.71 15.08
C SER A 57 -11.27 -7.96 15.04
N LYS A 58 -12.57 -7.77 15.27
CA LYS A 58 -13.59 -8.80 15.08
C LYS A 58 -14.11 -8.90 13.64
N HIS A 59 -13.52 -8.13 12.70
CA HIS A 59 -13.89 -8.26 11.29
C HIS A 59 -13.55 -9.65 10.77
N SER A 60 -14.45 -10.19 9.95
CA SER A 60 -14.29 -11.54 9.36
C SER A 60 -13.15 -11.62 8.33
N GLU A 61 -12.69 -10.49 7.83
CA GLU A 61 -11.66 -10.38 6.81
C GLU A 61 -10.60 -9.36 7.18
N ILE A 62 -9.36 -9.67 6.85
CA ILE A 62 -8.18 -8.80 6.89
C ILE A 62 -7.48 -8.86 5.55
N GLY A 63 -6.62 -7.91 5.25
CA GLY A 63 -5.98 -7.92 3.93
C GLY A 63 -4.91 -6.87 3.75
N CYS A 64 -4.59 -6.63 2.49
CA CYS A 64 -3.55 -5.72 2.06
C CYS A 64 -4.01 -4.93 0.84
N THR A 65 -3.62 -3.67 0.76
CA THR A 65 -4.04 -2.72 -0.27
C THR A 65 -2.83 -2.02 -0.89
N LEU A 66 -2.70 -2.08 -2.21
CA LEU A 66 -1.84 -1.20 -2.98
C LEU A 66 -2.69 -0.01 -3.46
N HIS A 67 -2.30 1.20 -3.09
CA HIS A 67 -3.02 2.42 -3.45
C HIS A 67 -2.07 3.51 -3.95
N ILE A 68 -2.61 4.51 -4.63
CA ILE A 68 -1.87 5.71 -5.01
C ILE A 68 -1.49 6.44 -3.71
N ALA A 69 -0.22 6.80 -3.57
CA ALA A 69 0.22 7.58 -2.42
C ALA A 69 -0.23 9.04 -2.57
N GLU A 70 -0.83 9.57 -1.52
CA GLU A 70 -1.30 10.95 -1.42
C GLU A 70 -0.80 11.59 -0.12
N GLU A 71 -0.91 12.92 -0.02
CA GLU A 71 -0.49 13.66 1.16
C GLU A 71 -1.33 13.31 2.40
N LYS A 72 -2.61 12.99 2.17
CA LYS A 72 -3.50 12.51 3.23
C LYS A 72 -3.29 11.01 3.46
N PHE A 73 -3.26 10.62 4.72
CA PHE A 73 -3.03 9.23 5.14
C PHE A 73 -4.02 8.26 4.51
N ASP A 74 -3.48 7.32 3.69
CA ASP A 74 -4.18 6.16 3.16
C ASP A 74 -5.53 6.49 2.47
N GLU A 75 -5.62 7.70 1.87
CA GLU A 75 -6.83 8.15 1.17
C GLU A 75 -6.74 8.02 -0.35
N GLY A 76 -5.55 7.67 -0.86
CA GLY A 76 -5.34 7.49 -2.30
C GLY A 76 -6.17 6.34 -2.89
N LYS A 77 -6.48 6.48 -4.17
CA LYS A 77 -7.31 5.50 -4.89
C LYS A 77 -6.67 4.12 -4.91
N ILE A 78 -7.48 3.10 -4.65
CA ILE A 78 -7.06 1.70 -4.59
C ILE A 78 -6.77 1.16 -5.99
N ILE A 79 -5.59 0.57 -6.14
CA ILE A 79 -5.14 -0.08 -7.39
C ILE A 79 -5.40 -1.58 -7.34
N ILE A 80 -4.90 -2.25 -6.28
CA ILE A 80 -5.10 -3.68 -6.02
C ILE A 80 -5.40 -3.87 -4.54
N GLN A 81 -6.39 -4.70 -4.25
CA GLN A 81 -6.69 -5.11 -2.88
C GLN A 81 -6.92 -6.62 -2.83
N LYS A 82 -6.34 -7.27 -1.85
CA LYS A 82 -6.51 -8.70 -1.59
C LYS A 82 -6.87 -8.92 -0.12
N LYS A 83 -7.70 -9.92 0.14
CA LYS A 83 -8.21 -10.24 1.47
C LYS A 83 -8.12 -11.72 1.79
N ILE A 84 -8.07 -12.04 3.07
CA ILE A 84 -8.14 -13.38 3.63
C ILE A 84 -9.09 -13.39 4.84
N LYS A 85 -9.54 -14.58 5.23
CA LYS A 85 -10.35 -14.74 6.44
C LYS A 85 -9.53 -14.40 7.69
N ASN A 86 -10.13 -13.69 8.62
CA ASN A 86 -9.56 -13.38 9.93
C ASN A 86 -10.02 -14.41 10.94
N LEU A 87 -9.25 -15.49 11.10
CA LEU A 87 -9.61 -16.58 11.98
C LEU A 87 -9.24 -16.24 13.44
N SER A 88 -10.21 -16.24 14.33
CA SER A 88 -10.03 -15.88 15.76
C SER A 88 -9.02 -16.76 16.50
N LYS A 89 -8.92 -18.02 16.11
CA LYS A 89 -7.99 -18.99 16.69
C LYS A 89 -6.54 -18.89 16.19
N GLU A 90 -6.25 -18.05 15.20
CA GLU A 90 -4.89 -17.84 14.73
C GLU A 90 -4.16 -16.82 15.58
N SER A 91 -2.88 -17.10 15.88
CA SER A 91 -2.02 -16.14 16.56
C SER A 91 -1.77 -14.88 15.70
N LEU A 92 -1.45 -13.75 16.34
CA LEU A 92 -1.10 -12.52 15.63
C LEU A 92 0.09 -12.72 14.70
N ASN A 93 1.08 -13.53 15.06
CA ASN A 93 2.23 -13.82 14.21
C ASN A 93 1.84 -14.54 12.92
N ILE A 94 0.96 -15.54 13.00
CA ILE A 94 0.45 -16.24 11.82
C ILE A 94 -0.32 -15.27 10.92
N LYS A 95 -1.17 -14.43 11.49
CA LYS A 95 -1.90 -13.41 10.73
C LYS A 95 -0.95 -12.42 10.04
N LYS A 96 0.09 -11.93 10.74
CA LYS A 96 1.12 -11.06 10.16
C LYS A 96 1.82 -11.69 8.97
N GLN A 97 2.28 -12.94 9.11
CA GLN A 97 2.92 -13.67 8.01
C GLN A 97 2.00 -13.82 6.80
N LYS A 98 0.73 -14.16 7.02
CA LYS A 98 -0.27 -14.28 5.94
C LYS A 98 -0.47 -12.95 5.20
N ILE A 99 -0.55 -11.84 5.93
CA ILE A 99 -0.72 -10.52 5.31
C ILE A 99 0.53 -10.10 4.53
N PHE A 100 1.74 -10.38 5.04
CA PHE A 100 2.97 -10.11 4.29
C PHE A 100 3.05 -10.94 3.00
N LEU A 101 2.70 -12.22 3.04
CA LEU A 101 2.61 -13.06 1.84
C LEU A 101 1.56 -12.52 0.85
N LEU A 102 0.46 -12.00 1.36
CA LEU A 102 -0.56 -11.35 0.54
C LEU A 102 -0.02 -10.10 -0.16
N GLY A 103 0.77 -9.29 0.55
CA GLY A 103 1.48 -8.14 -0.01
C GLY A 103 2.42 -8.54 -1.14
N ILE A 104 3.21 -9.61 -0.97
CA ILE A 104 4.08 -10.15 -2.02
C ILE A 104 3.26 -10.57 -3.25
N ARG A 105 2.11 -11.21 -3.05
CA ARG A 105 1.21 -11.59 -4.16
C ARG A 105 0.65 -10.35 -4.90
N ILE A 106 0.32 -9.30 -4.18
CA ILE A 106 -0.10 -8.01 -4.78
C ILE A 106 1.02 -7.44 -5.64
N LEU A 107 2.26 -7.40 -5.13
CA LEU A 107 3.40 -6.88 -5.89
C LEU A 107 3.72 -7.73 -7.12
N LYS A 108 3.67 -9.06 -7.00
CA LYS A 108 3.81 -9.95 -8.17
C LYS A 108 2.77 -9.64 -9.24
N LEU A 109 1.51 -9.49 -8.84
CA LEU A 109 0.42 -9.16 -9.77
C LEU A 109 0.64 -7.78 -10.41
N PHE A 110 1.01 -6.78 -9.63
CA PHE A 110 1.30 -5.43 -10.09
C PHE A 110 2.41 -5.40 -11.14
N PHE A 111 3.53 -6.08 -10.87
CA PHE A 111 4.67 -6.11 -11.78
C PHE A 111 4.48 -7.04 -12.98
N SER A 112 3.62 -8.07 -12.89
CA SER A 112 3.34 -8.95 -14.02
C SER A 112 2.60 -8.26 -15.16
N ASP A 113 1.87 -7.17 -14.86
CA ASP A 113 1.15 -6.37 -15.86
C ASP A 113 1.26 -4.87 -15.54
N LEU A 114 2.51 -4.42 -15.43
CA LEU A 114 2.84 -3.07 -14.98
C LEU A 114 2.17 -2.00 -15.85
N ASP A 115 2.23 -2.16 -17.17
CA ASP A 115 1.68 -1.17 -18.11
C ASP A 115 0.17 -1.00 -17.93
N TYR A 116 -0.56 -2.08 -17.70
CA TYR A 116 -1.99 -2.03 -17.39
C TYR A 116 -2.25 -1.20 -16.12
N TYR A 117 -1.52 -1.47 -15.04
CA TYR A 117 -1.73 -0.77 -13.78
C TYR A 117 -1.30 0.69 -13.81
N LEU A 118 -0.26 1.04 -14.57
CA LEU A 118 0.14 2.43 -14.77
C LEU A 118 -0.91 3.20 -15.56
N LYS A 119 -1.44 2.62 -16.64
CA LYS A 119 -2.53 3.22 -17.43
C LYS A 119 -3.81 3.37 -16.60
N LYS A 120 -4.18 2.35 -15.82
CA LYS A 120 -5.29 2.44 -14.87
C LYS A 120 -5.10 3.61 -13.89
N THR A 121 -3.88 3.79 -13.37
CA THR A 121 -3.55 4.88 -12.44
C THR A 121 -3.70 6.25 -13.08
N GLU A 122 -3.26 6.42 -14.34
CA GLU A 122 -3.45 7.67 -15.09
C GLU A 122 -4.93 8.02 -15.23
N ASN A 123 -5.76 7.04 -15.59
CA ASN A 123 -7.21 7.24 -15.72
C ASN A 123 -7.88 7.60 -14.38
N LEU A 124 -7.35 7.13 -13.26
CA LEU A 124 -7.86 7.45 -11.92
C LEU A 124 -7.44 8.83 -11.43
N LYS A 125 -6.33 9.38 -11.94
CA LYS A 125 -5.85 10.73 -11.58
C LYS A 125 -6.57 11.83 -12.36
N ASN A 126 -7.07 11.51 -13.54
CA ASN A 126 -7.85 12.41 -14.40
C ASN A 126 -9.33 12.42 -13.99
#